data_b445db2068557e94e3c4fa927bc6b164
#
_entry.id   b445db2068557e94e3c4fa927bc6b164
#
_cell.length_a   1.000
_cell.length_b   1.000
_cell.length_c   1.000
_cell.angle_alpha   90.00
_cell.angle_beta   90.00
_cell.angle_gamma   90.00
#
_symmetry.space_group_name_H-M   'P 1'
#
loop_
_entity.id
_entity.type
_entity.pdbx_description
1 polymer ?
#
loop_
_entity_poly.entity_id
_entity_poly.type
_entity_poly.pdbx_seq_one_letter_code
_entity_poly.pdbx_strand_id
1 'polypeptide(L)'
;MTYAPVHPSIAHLNADALDALVAAYVSGTSASAIIQRFKINIAPSRLRSIMPLRFANQVCEACGKGMVQGLPQRGASADVQGVIRCPACRHELTTACRCPHCRRQIARRLEAERAIRLAKIKEAIVAERDRYPTWGGTVDDMPLLVAVSYLALCRCCQPDELQLCMPLESSDIPFAPTTLLQDEMVQHLRKLGLISISDHSSPDASQLDARGFVFNPDKVRWQLRAESGLTLTSAIESAGRTGSWPARWGEEAAGVWMLVAMAECRQYFDHCARQRGFHCESDHAISVMLTNLLQDMSVAQCYRAIWFGARAAADFLVRSRCSRPHAANYMIGACQRWADHARADCWNVVPFKRNFDLPRSMISYVLFDVILKIGECGFTEPVGKMLRASA
;
A
#
# COMPACT_ATOMS: atom_id res chain seq x y z
N MET A 1 -50.59 31.66 13.85
CA MET A 1 -49.48 30.67 13.83
C MET A 1 -49.20 30.23 15.26
N THR A 2 -48.96 28.93 15.53
CA THR A 2 -48.78 28.44 16.90
C THR A 2 -47.30 28.43 17.21
N TYR A 3 -46.89 29.11 18.25
CA TYR A 3 -45.49 29.10 18.75
C TYR A 3 -45.26 27.97 19.75
N ALA A 4 -44.06 27.46 19.80
CA ALA A 4 -43.60 26.62 20.87
C ALA A 4 -43.55 27.42 22.18
N PRO A 5 -43.46 26.78 23.37
CA PRO A 5 -43.34 27.50 24.64
C PRO A 5 -42.24 28.55 24.58
N VAL A 6 -42.63 29.80 24.84
CA VAL A 6 -41.73 30.96 24.70
C VAL A 6 -40.84 31.13 25.92
N HIS A 7 -39.69 31.74 25.73
CA HIS A 7 -38.77 32.03 26.83
C HIS A 7 -39.42 33.01 27.86
N PRO A 8 -39.19 32.84 29.19
CA PRO A 8 -39.79 33.71 30.19
C PRO A 8 -39.62 35.21 29.95
N SER A 9 -38.46 35.62 29.40
CA SER A 9 -38.19 37.04 29.07
C SER A 9 -39.10 37.66 28.02
N ILE A 10 -39.87 36.88 27.26
CA ILE A 10 -40.82 37.32 26.23
C ILE A 10 -42.22 36.77 26.46
N ALA A 11 -42.48 36.12 27.59
CA ALA A 11 -43.78 35.54 27.92
C ALA A 11 -44.88 36.59 28.12
N HIS A 12 -44.52 37.85 28.31
CA HIS A 12 -45.44 38.99 28.42
C HIS A 12 -45.99 39.45 27.08
N LEU A 13 -45.44 38.95 25.97
CA LEU A 13 -45.86 39.34 24.61
C LEU A 13 -47.01 38.44 24.14
N ASN A 14 -48.09 39.06 23.60
CA ASN A 14 -49.17 38.32 22.93
C ASN A 14 -48.72 37.80 21.56
N ALA A 15 -49.57 37.05 20.86
CA ALA A 15 -49.25 36.45 19.57
C ALA A 15 -48.86 37.50 18.50
N ASP A 16 -49.57 38.61 18.41
CA ASP A 16 -49.28 39.66 17.44
C ASP A 16 -47.95 40.36 17.75
N ALA A 17 -47.64 40.58 19.00
CA ALA A 17 -46.36 41.15 19.43
C ALA A 17 -45.19 40.18 19.18
N LEU A 18 -45.40 38.86 19.30
CA LEU A 18 -44.41 37.85 18.97
C LEU A 18 -44.17 37.81 17.43
N ASP A 19 -45.22 37.94 16.61
CA ASP A 19 -45.04 38.02 15.14
C ASP A 19 -44.30 39.30 14.75
N ALA A 20 -44.63 40.45 15.39
CA ALA A 20 -43.91 41.72 15.19
C ALA A 20 -42.45 41.66 15.64
N LEU A 21 -42.16 40.95 16.75
CA LEU A 21 -40.80 40.69 17.22
C LEU A 21 -39.98 39.88 16.19
N VAL A 22 -40.56 38.79 15.68
CA VAL A 22 -39.92 37.94 14.66
C VAL A 22 -39.70 38.75 13.38
N ALA A 23 -40.69 39.55 12.92
CA ALA A 23 -40.55 40.37 11.73
C ALA A 23 -39.42 41.41 11.89
N ALA A 24 -39.34 42.08 13.02
CA ALA A 24 -38.27 43.04 13.31
C ALA A 24 -36.88 42.36 13.34
N TYR A 25 -36.78 41.12 13.86
CA TYR A 25 -35.55 40.37 13.86
C TYR A 25 -35.12 39.95 12.46
N VAL A 26 -36.00 39.41 11.66
CA VAL A 26 -35.73 38.95 10.29
C VAL A 26 -35.39 40.13 9.37
N SER A 27 -36.06 41.29 9.54
CA SER A 27 -35.75 42.53 8.78
C SER A 27 -34.39 43.16 9.07
N GLY A 28 -33.63 42.62 10.04
CA GLY A 28 -32.30 43.11 10.35
C GLY A 28 -32.23 44.24 11.36
N THR A 29 -33.35 44.61 11.99
CA THR A 29 -33.39 45.66 13.04
C THR A 29 -32.33 45.35 14.15
N SER A 30 -31.66 46.39 14.66
CA SER A 30 -30.62 46.21 15.64
C SER A 30 -31.14 45.53 16.93
N ALA A 31 -30.32 44.63 17.54
CA ALA A 31 -30.72 43.89 18.73
C ALA A 31 -31.11 44.81 19.88
N SER A 32 -30.42 45.94 20.07
CA SER A 32 -30.71 46.95 21.08
C SER A 32 -32.07 47.63 20.85
N ALA A 33 -32.37 47.99 19.59
CA ALA A 33 -33.66 48.60 19.25
C ALA A 33 -34.84 47.62 19.45
N ILE A 34 -34.65 46.32 19.13
CA ILE A 34 -35.65 45.27 19.39
C ILE A 34 -35.92 45.13 20.88
N ILE A 35 -34.86 45.03 21.67
CA ILE A 35 -34.96 44.89 23.13
C ILE A 35 -35.71 46.08 23.77
N GLN A 36 -35.36 47.27 23.35
CA GLN A 36 -36.02 48.50 23.81
C GLN A 36 -37.48 48.55 23.41
N ARG A 37 -37.79 48.31 22.12
CA ARG A 37 -39.18 48.36 21.58
C ARG A 37 -40.11 47.37 22.26
N PHE A 38 -39.67 46.14 22.53
CA PHE A 38 -40.49 45.07 23.12
C PHE A 38 -40.28 44.91 24.64
N LYS A 39 -39.56 45.83 25.26
CA LYS A 39 -39.31 45.87 26.74
C LYS A 39 -38.74 44.53 27.28
N ILE A 40 -37.81 43.96 26.55
CA ILE A 40 -37.20 42.67 26.90
C ILE A 40 -35.95 42.92 27.79
N ASN A 41 -35.90 42.28 28.96
CA ASN A 41 -34.80 42.46 29.88
C ASN A 41 -33.71 41.38 29.67
N ILE A 42 -32.83 41.59 28.67
CA ILE A 42 -31.69 40.72 28.38
C ILE A 42 -30.54 41.51 27.75
N ALA A 43 -29.34 40.93 27.68
CA ALA A 43 -28.26 41.49 26.93
C ALA A 43 -28.50 41.28 25.40
N PRO A 44 -28.13 42.25 24.54
CA PRO A 44 -28.31 42.17 23.07
C PRO A 44 -27.74 40.89 22.43
N SER A 45 -26.62 40.37 22.96
CA SER A 45 -26.00 39.14 22.47
C SER A 45 -26.87 37.88 22.69
N ARG A 46 -27.83 37.94 23.64
CA ARG A 46 -28.72 36.80 23.96
C ARG A 46 -30.07 36.87 23.22
N LEU A 47 -30.32 37.90 22.42
CA LEU A 47 -31.61 38.06 21.75
C LEU A 47 -31.99 36.84 20.89
N ARG A 48 -31.03 36.29 20.13
CA ARG A 48 -31.25 35.09 19.29
C ARG A 48 -31.68 33.86 20.08
N SER A 49 -31.18 33.66 21.26
CA SER A 49 -31.47 32.46 22.08
C SER A 49 -32.88 32.44 22.67
N ILE A 50 -33.53 33.59 22.80
CA ILE A 50 -34.90 33.74 23.35
C ILE A 50 -35.96 33.90 22.27
N MET A 51 -35.56 34.02 20.99
CA MET A 51 -36.55 34.22 19.91
C MET A 51 -37.54 33.04 19.86
N PRO A 52 -38.84 33.32 19.63
CA PRO A 52 -39.87 32.29 19.63
C PRO A 52 -39.69 31.36 18.45
N LEU A 53 -39.88 30.07 18.68
CA LEU A 53 -39.80 29.02 17.66
C LEU A 53 -41.23 28.69 17.21
N ARG A 54 -41.42 28.50 15.88
CA ARG A 54 -42.69 28.07 15.32
C ARG A 54 -42.80 26.57 15.27
N PHE A 55 -43.97 25.99 15.56
CA PHE A 55 -44.17 24.56 15.30
C PHE A 55 -44.13 24.32 13.77
N ALA A 56 -43.33 23.31 13.39
CA ALA A 56 -43.38 22.75 12.07
C ALA A 56 -44.43 21.63 12.03
N ASN A 57 -45.16 21.50 10.94
CA ASN A 57 -46.18 20.43 10.74
C ASN A 57 -45.49 19.07 10.50
N GLN A 58 -44.47 18.75 11.31
CA GLN A 58 -43.65 17.53 11.16
C GLN A 58 -43.36 16.95 12.51
N VAL A 59 -43.33 15.63 12.54
CA VAL A 59 -42.97 14.83 13.71
C VAL A 59 -41.52 14.31 13.56
N CYS A 60 -40.77 14.36 14.63
CA CYS A 60 -39.38 13.91 14.63
C CYS A 60 -39.30 12.39 14.48
N GLU A 61 -38.68 11.92 13.41
CA GLU A 61 -38.45 10.49 13.13
C GLU A 61 -37.62 9.80 14.22
N ALA A 62 -36.77 10.56 14.94
CA ALA A 62 -35.91 10.01 15.97
C ALA A 62 -36.60 9.77 17.33
N CYS A 63 -37.62 10.58 17.69
CA CYS A 63 -38.25 10.50 19.06
C CYS A 63 -39.77 10.73 19.08
N GLY A 64 -40.43 10.88 17.92
CA GLY A 64 -41.87 11.02 17.83
C GLY A 64 -42.45 12.37 18.30
N LYS A 65 -41.62 13.33 18.73
CA LYS A 65 -42.07 14.64 19.20
C LYS A 65 -42.21 15.65 18.07
N GLY A 66 -43.12 16.64 18.24
CA GLY A 66 -43.27 17.72 17.27
C GLY A 66 -41.96 18.49 17.05
N MET A 67 -41.70 18.86 15.80
CA MET A 67 -40.53 19.63 15.43
C MET A 67 -40.82 21.12 15.41
N VAL A 68 -39.78 21.94 15.53
CA VAL A 68 -39.90 23.41 15.50
C VAL A 68 -39.00 23.98 14.42
N GLN A 69 -39.47 25.01 13.78
CA GLN A 69 -38.71 25.77 12.80
C GLN A 69 -37.93 26.86 13.52
N GLY A 70 -36.62 26.84 13.37
CA GLY A 70 -35.74 27.91 13.82
C GLY A 70 -35.90 29.15 12.96
N LEU A 71 -35.50 30.30 13.47
CA LEU A 71 -35.45 31.51 12.68
C LEU A 71 -34.17 31.56 11.81
N PRO A 72 -34.25 32.17 10.62
CA PRO A 72 -33.07 32.46 9.81
C PRO A 72 -32.13 33.42 10.57
N GLN A 73 -30.98 33.69 10.01
CA GLN A 73 -30.07 34.70 10.56
C GLN A 73 -30.76 36.10 10.42
N ARG A 74 -30.45 37.00 11.35
CA ARG A 74 -30.95 38.37 11.33
C ARG A 74 -30.51 39.05 10.02
N GLY A 75 -31.47 39.70 9.33
CA GLY A 75 -31.22 40.33 8.03
C GLY A 75 -31.08 39.35 6.86
N ALA A 76 -31.43 38.08 7.03
CA ALA A 76 -31.50 37.13 5.94
C ALA A 76 -32.63 37.52 4.95
N SER A 77 -32.44 37.17 3.67
CA SER A 77 -33.51 37.39 2.67
C SER A 77 -34.77 36.61 3.03
N ALA A 78 -35.94 37.09 2.59
CA ALA A 78 -37.26 36.52 2.91
C ALA A 78 -37.39 35.03 2.51
N ASP A 79 -36.59 34.56 1.57
CA ASP A 79 -36.64 33.18 1.06
C ASP A 79 -35.83 32.18 1.91
N VAL A 80 -35.02 32.66 2.88
CA VAL A 80 -34.21 31.81 3.73
C VAL A 80 -35.07 31.28 4.90
N GLN A 81 -35.44 30.02 4.81
CA GLN A 81 -36.13 29.35 5.91
C GLN A 81 -35.15 28.88 6.97
N GLY A 82 -35.59 28.97 8.24
CA GLY A 82 -34.80 28.44 9.35
C GLY A 82 -34.81 26.93 9.37
N VAL A 83 -33.75 26.34 9.98
CA VAL A 83 -33.61 24.90 10.11
C VAL A 83 -34.73 24.33 10.98
N ILE A 84 -35.36 23.25 10.51
CA ILE A 84 -36.36 22.51 11.29
C ILE A 84 -35.60 21.53 12.19
N ARG A 85 -35.86 21.63 13.51
CA ARG A 85 -35.19 20.81 14.52
C ARG A 85 -36.16 20.31 15.60
N CYS A 86 -35.84 19.19 16.18
CA CYS A 86 -36.55 18.65 17.31
C CYS A 86 -36.04 19.29 18.65
N PRO A 87 -36.86 19.90 19.47
CA PRO A 87 -36.43 20.50 20.73
C PRO A 87 -36.00 19.44 21.76
N ALA A 88 -36.49 18.20 21.66
CA ALA A 88 -36.21 17.14 22.61
C ALA A 88 -34.89 16.39 22.33
N CYS A 89 -34.65 15.97 21.10
CA CYS A 89 -33.47 15.17 20.74
C CYS A 89 -32.46 15.88 19.85
N ARG A 90 -32.71 17.14 19.49
CA ARG A 90 -31.88 18.00 18.62
C ARG A 90 -31.69 17.44 17.21
N HIS A 91 -32.59 16.54 16.77
CA HIS A 91 -32.60 16.08 15.40
C HIS A 91 -32.95 17.24 14.48
N GLU A 92 -32.20 17.41 13.40
CA GLU A 92 -32.41 18.43 12.37
C GLU A 92 -32.72 17.75 11.03
N LEU A 93 -33.67 18.31 10.28
CA LEU A 93 -33.99 17.84 8.93
C LEU A 93 -32.95 18.35 7.92
N THR A 94 -31.71 17.96 8.12
CA THR A 94 -30.60 18.27 7.24
C THR A 94 -29.70 17.03 7.08
N THR A 95 -29.05 16.91 5.94
CA THR A 95 -28.05 15.86 5.71
C THR A 95 -26.84 15.96 6.64
N ALA A 96 -26.63 17.13 7.24
CA ALA A 96 -25.54 17.40 8.18
C ALA A 96 -25.91 17.11 9.66
N CYS A 97 -27.12 16.59 9.95
CA CYS A 97 -27.54 16.31 11.32
C CYS A 97 -26.59 15.34 12.03
N ARG A 98 -26.16 15.72 13.25
CA ARG A 98 -25.22 14.94 14.09
C ARG A 98 -25.86 14.47 15.40
N CYS A 99 -27.20 14.44 15.50
CA CYS A 99 -27.87 13.92 16.70
C CYS A 99 -27.52 12.41 16.92
N PRO A 100 -27.71 11.86 18.13
CA PRO A 100 -27.38 10.46 18.44
C PRO A 100 -28.10 9.45 17.53
N HIS A 101 -29.30 9.75 17.08
CA HIS A 101 -30.05 8.90 16.16
C HIS A 101 -29.37 8.86 14.76
N CYS A 102 -29.09 10.03 14.16
CA CYS A 102 -28.44 10.11 12.86
C CYS A 102 -27.03 9.49 12.88
N ARG A 103 -26.26 9.73 13.94
CA ARG A 103 -24.95 9.08 14.11
C ARG A 103 -25.05 7.55 14.10
N ARG A 104 -26.05 7.01 14.78
CA ARG A 104 -26.28 5.54 14.78
C ARG A 104 -26.71 5.02 13.42
N GLN A 105 -27.57 5.75 12.70
CA GLN A 105 -27.97 5.36 11.35
C GLN A 105 -26.78 5.40 10.37
N ILE A 106 -25.98 6.46 10.42
CA ILE A 106 -24.75 6.56 9.59
C ILE A 106 -23.79 5.43 9.91
N ALA A 107 -23.55 5.15 11.20
CA ALA A 107 -22.68 4.05 11.62
C ALA A 107 -23.17 2.69 11.10
N ARG A 108 -24.47 2.39 11.24
CA ARG A 108 -25.07 1.14 10.73
C ARG A 108 -24.95 1.03 9.21
N ARG A 109 -25.16 2.13 8.49
CA ARG A 109 -25.01 2.15 7.03
C ARG A 109 -23.56 1.86 6.61
N LEU A 110 -22.60 2.54 7.23
CA LEU A 110 -21.17 2.32 6.95
C LEU A 110 -20.74 0.89 7.29
N GLU A 111 -21.26 0.33 8.38
CA GLU A 111 -21.00 -1.06 8.75
C GLU A 111 -21.58 -2.05 7.74
N ALA A 112 -22.82 -1.82 7.27
CA ALA A 112 -23.43 -2.64 6.23
C ALA A 112 -22.68 -2.54 4.90
N GLU A 113 -22.30 -1.33 4.48
CA GLU A 113 -21.49 -1.10 3.27
C GLU A 113 -20.13 -1.80 3.38
N ARG A 114 -19.49 -1.76 4.55
CA ARG A 114 -18.24 -2.48 4.84
C ARG A 114 -18.43 -3.99 4.77
N ALA A 115 -19.49 -4.52 5.35
CA ALA A 115 -19.79 -5.96 5.30
C ALA A 115 -20.01 -6.46 3.87
N ILE A 116 -20.77 -5.73 3.05
CA ILE A 116 -20.99 -6.04 1.63
C ILE A 116 -19.66 -6.01 0.86
N ARG A 117 -18.81 -5.00 1.11
CA ARG A 117 -17.50 -4.91 0.46
C ARG A 117 -16.61 -6.10 0.82
N LEU A 118 -16.57 -6.49 2.10
CA LEU A 118 -15.80 -7.65 2.56
C LEU A 118 -16.30 -8.96 1.94
N ALA A 119 -17.62 -9.15 1.85
CA ALA A 119 -18.19 -10.33 1.20
C ALA A 119 -17.74 -10.44 -0.28
N LYS A 120 -17.82 -9.34 -1.03
CA LYS A 120 -17.36 -9.29 -2.43
C LYS A 120 -15.85 -9.56 -2.57
N ILE A 121 -15.02 -9.06 -1.65
CA ILE A 121 -13.58 -9.35 -1.65
C ILE A 121 -13.34 -10.84 -1.41
N LYS A 122 -14.04 -11.47 -0.46
CA LYS A 122 -13.94 -12.90 -0.20
C LYS A 122 -14.35 -13.75 -1.41
N GLU A 123 -15.46 -13.40 -2.07
CA GLU A 123 -15.88 -14.05 -3.32
C GLU A 123 -14.80 -13.93 -4.40
N ALA A 124 -14.18 -12.76 -4.55
CA ALA A 124 -13.11 -12.53 -5.51
C ALA A 124 -11.84 -13.35 -5.19
N ILE A 125 -11.48 -13.50 -3.89
CA ILE A 125 -10.37 -14.36 -3.45
C ILE A 125 -10.64 -15.82 -3.81
N VAL A 126 -11.86 -16.32 -3.58
CA VAL A 126 -12.24 -17.69 -3.95
C VAL A 126 -12.16 -17.88 -5.46
N ALA A 127 -12.73 -16.97 -6.24
CA ALA A 127 -12.66 -17.02 -7.70
C ALA A 127 -11.22 -16.98 -8.23
N GLU A 128 -10.35 -16.18 -7.60
CA GLU A 128 -8.94 -16.11 -7.98
C GLU A 128 -8.19 -17.39 -7.60
N ARG A 129 -8.48 -17.98 -6.45
CA ARG A 129 -7.93 -19.27 -6.03
C ARG A 129 -8.31 -20.39 -7.00
N ASP A 130 -9.56 -20.43 -7.43
CA ASP A 130 -10.10 -21.50 -8.27
C ASP A 130 -9.67 -21.34 -9.74
N ARG A 131 -9.08 -20.19 -10.11
CA ARG A 131 -8.54 -19.94 -11.45
C ARG A 131 -7.37 -20.86 -11.80
N TYR A 132 -6.57 -21.26 -10.82
CA TYR A 132 -5.37 -22.06 -11.02
C TYR A 132 -5.53 -23.40 -10.29
N PRO A 133 -5.28 -24.54 -10.97
CA PRO A 133 -5.32 -25.86 -10.33
C PRO A 133 -4.25 -25.95 -9.23
N THR A 134 -4.51 -26.74 -8.21
CA THR A 134 -3.52 -27.02 -7.16
C THR A 134 -2.34 -27.79 -7.75
N TRP A 135 -1.11 -27.45 -7.35
CA TRP A 135 0.08 -28.17 -7.75
C TRP A 135 0.05 -29.61 -7.23
N GLY A 136 0.09 -30.57 -8.15
CA GLY A 136 0.09 -32.01 -7.85
C GLY A 136 1.42 -32.72 -8.18
N GLY A 137 2.46 -31.96 -8.55
CA GLY A 137 3.77 -32.51 -8.89
C GLY A 137 4.68 -32.74 -7.66
N THR A 138 5.81 -33.36 -7.90
CA THR A 138 6.87 -33.61 -6.91
C THR A 138 8.01 -32.60 -7.07
N VAL A 139 9.06 -32.72 -6.24
CA VAL A 139 10.28 -31.90 -6.37
C VAL A 139 10.98 -32.17 -7.71
N ASP A 140 10.90 -33.40 -8.24
CA ASP A 140 11.53 -33.78 -9.51
C ASP A 140 10.88 -33.06 -10.71
N ASP A 141 9.60 -32.70 -10.60
CA ASP A 141 8.87 -31.95 -11.63
C ASP A 141 9.09 -30.44 -11.54
N MET A 142 9.69 -29.98 -10.43
CA MET A 142 9.76 -28.55 -10.11
C MET A 142 11.00 -27.88 -10.72
N PRO A 143 10.84 -26.76 -11.46
CA PRO A 143 11.99 -25.95 -11.88
C PRO A 143 12.75 -25.37 -10.67
N LEU A 144 14.07 -25.21 -10.80
CA LEU A 144 14.92 -24.69 -9.72
C LEU A 144 14.44 -23.34 -9.21
N LEU A 145 14.08 -22.42 -10.11
CA LEU A 145 13.58 -21.09 -9.73
C LEU A 145 12.30 -21.18 -8.90
N VAL A 146 11.42 -22.12 -9.21
CA VAL A 146 10.17 -22.34 -8.47
C VAL A 146 10.49 -22.91 -7.07
N ALA A 147 11.39 -23.89 -6.99
CA ALA A 147 11.82 -24.48 -5.71
C ALA A 147 12.46 -23.43 -4.80
N VAL A 148 13.37 -22.62 -5.33
CA VAL A 148 14.03 -21.51 -4.61
C VAL A 148 13.00 -20.49 -4.13
N SER A 149 12.08 -20.07 -4.99
CA SER A 149 11.06 -19.07 -4.66
C SER A 149 10.07 -19.59 -3.62
N TYR A 150 9.61 -20.83 -3.76
CA TYR A 150 8.69 -21.46 -2.82
C TYR A 150 9.32 -21.61 -1.42
N LEU A 151 10.54 -22.14 -1.35
CA LEU A 151 11.25 -22.28 -0.07
C LEU A 151 11.57 -20.91 0.56
N ALA A 152 11.95 -19.92 -0.25
CA ALA A 152 12.18 -18.56 0.22
C ALA A 152 10.89 -17.93 0.81
N LEU A 153 9.75 -18.13 0.15
CA LEU A 153 8.46 -17.66 0.66
C LEU A 153 8.13 -18.31 2.01
N CYS A 154 8.27 -19.63 2.11
CA CYS A 154 8.02 -20.35 3.36
C CYS A 154 8.92 -19.87 4.50
N ARG A 155 10.18 -19.53 4.22
CA ARG A 155 11.12 -19.03 5.23
C ARG A 155 10.85 -17.58 5.64
N CYS A 156 10.44 -16.73 4.71
CA CYS A 156 10.02 -15.36 5.03
C CYS A 156 8.73 -15.32 5.84
N CYS A 157 7.75 -16.12 5.44
CA CYS A 157 6.39 -16.00 5.91
C CYS A 157 6.00 -17.02 7.00
N GLN A 158 6.87 -18.00 7.31
CA GLN A 158 6.71 -18.99 8.38
C GLN A 158 5.29 -19.58 8.45
N PRO A 159 4.93 -20.51 7.55
CA PRO A 159 3.60 -21.09 7.51
C PRO A 159 3.26 -21.80 8.82
N ASP A 160 2.04 -21.62 9.30
CA ASP A 160 1.50 -22.32 10.46
C ASP A 160 1.04 -23.77 10.11
N GLU A 161 0.47 -24.48 11.09
CA GLU A 161 -0.05 -25.83 10.92
C GLU A 161 -1.17 -25.91 9.87
N LEU A 162 -1.89 -24.81 9.62
CA LEU A 162 -2.90 -24.67 8.58
C LEU A 162 -2.31 -24.25 7.23
N GLN A 163 -1.00 -24.25 7.10
CA GLN A 163 -0.26 -23.80 5.91
C GLN A 163 -0.54 -22.33 5.53
N LEU A 164 -0.90 -21.52 6.50
CA LEU A 164 -1.16 -20.10 6.34
C LEU A 164 0.08 -19.29 6.65
N CYS A 165 0.59 -18.59 5.66
CA CYS A 165 1.78 -17.75 5.76
C CYS A 165 1.46 -16.37 6.34
N MET A 166 2.41 -15.79 7.07
CA MET A 166 2.37 -14.37 7.42
C MET A 166 2.57 -13.49 6.17
N PRO A 167 2.14 -12.22 6.17
CA PRO A 167 2.44 -11.27 5.10
C PRO A 167 3.96 -11.10 4.91
N LEU A 168 4.40 -10.89 3.66
CA LEU A 168 5.81 -10.66 3.34
C LEU A 168 6.39 -9.42 4.05
N GLU A 169 5.60 -8.37 4.24
CA GLU A 169 6.01 -7.17 4.98
C GLU A 169 6.33 -7.43 6.47
N SER A 170 5.94 -8.58 7.00
CA SER A 170 6.24 -8.98 8.38
C SER A 170 7.64 -9.60 8.54
N SER A 171 8.34 -9.87 7.44
CA SER A 171 9.68 -10.46 7.45
C SER A 171 10.76 -9.39 7.56
N ASP A 172 11.72 -9.58 8.46
CA ASP A 172 12.90 -8.71 8.57
C ASP A 172 13.88 -8.87 7.40
N ILE A 173 13.78 -10.00 6.68
CA ILE A 173 14.64 -10.31 5.52
C ILE A 173 13.80 -10.12 4.25
N PRO A 174 14.23 -9.31 3.28
CA PRO A 174 13.50 -9.13 2.03
C PRO A 174 13.42 -10.47 1.27
N PHE A 175 12.27 -10.76 0.70
CA PHE A 175 12.05 -11.97 -0.09
C PHE A 175 12.98 -12.00 -1.33
N ALA A 176 13.02 -10.94 -2.11
CA ALA A 176 13.86 -10.79 -3.29
C ALA A 176 14.63 -9.47 -3.26
N PRO A 177 15.71 -9.30 -4.05
CA PRO A 177 16.48 -8.05 -4.09
C PRO A 177 15.67 -6.86 -4.60
N THR A 178 14.72 -7.09 -5.53
CA THR A 178 13.85 -6.05 -6.10
C THR A 178 12.39 -6.46 -6.00
N THR A 179 11.51 -5.45 -5.89
CA THR A 179 10.06 -5.67 -5.89
C THR A 179 9.58 -6.29 -7.21
N LEU A 180 10.21 -5.95 -8.34
CA LEU A 180 9.88 -6.54 -9.63
C LEU A 180 10.10 -8.05 -9.62
N LEU A 181 11.26 -8.52 -9.17
CA LEU A 181 11.56 -9.95 -9.08
C LEU A 181 10.61 -10.64 -8.07
N GLN A 182 10.32 -9.99 -6.95
CA GLN A 182 9.37 -10.49 -5.98
C GLN A 182 7.98 -10.72 -6.61
N ASP A 183 7.45 -9.71 -7.30
CA ASP A 183 6.14 -9.80 -7.93
C ASP A 183 6.10 -10.88 -9.00
N GLU A 184 7.15 -10.99 -9.82
CA GLU A 184 7.27 -12.05 -10.83
C GLU A 184 7.26 -13.44 -10.20
N MET A 185 8.03 -13.66 -9.14
CA MET A 185 8.12 -14.95 -8.45
C MET A 185 6.82 -15.31 -7.75
N VAL A 186 6.22 -14.40 -7.03
CA VAL A 186 4.94 -14.61 -6.36
C VAL A 186 3.83 -14.92 -7.39
N GLN A 187 3.79 -14.19 -8.50
CA GLN A 187 2.85 -14.47 -9.59
C GLN A 187 3.09 -15.85 -10.22
N HIS A 188 4.36 -16.24 -10.38
CA HIS A 188 4.72 -17.55 -10.92
C HIS A 188 4.24 -18.68 -10.00
N LEU A 189 4.51 -18.60 -8.70
CA LEU A 189 4.02 -19.56 -7.70
C LEU A 189 2.48 -19.67 -7.69
N ARG A 190 1.78 -18.55 -7.84
CA ARG A 190 0.30 -18.54 -7.95
C ARG A 190 -0.18 -19.25 -9.20
N LYS A 191 0.37 -18.92 -10.37
CA LYS A 191 -0.01 -19.53 -11.66
C LYS A 191 0.20 -21.04 -11.67
N LEU A 192 1.21 -21.52 -10.97
CA LEU A 192 1.46 -22.94 -10.79
C LEU A 192 0.56 -23.58 -9.71
N GLY A 193 -0.26 -22.82 -9.02
CA GLY A 193 -1.14 -23.32 -7.98
C GLY A 193 -0.43 -23.80 -6.72
N LEU A 194 0.79 -23.33 -6.47
CA LEU A 194 1.56 -23.60 -5.24
C LEU A 194 1.09 -22.75 -4.07
N ILE A 195 0.63 -21.54 -4.36
CA ILE A 195 0.11 -20.59 -3.36
C ILE A 195 -1.19 -19.94 -3.85
N SER A 196 -2.00 -19.48 -2.93
CA SER A 196 -3.17 -18.64 -3.19
C SER A 196 -3.27 -17.55 -2.13
N ILE A 197 -4.07 -16.52 -2.40
CA ILE A 197 -4.41 -15.51 -1.39
C ILE A 197 -5.37 -16.15 -0.40
N SER A 198 -5.10 -15.96 0.89
CA SER A 198 -5.98 -16.41 1.96
C SER A 198 -7.10 -15.40 2.22
N ASP A 199 -8.30 -15.91 2.54
CA ASP A 199 -9.44 -15.11 3.02
C ASP A 199 -9.22 -14.53 4.43
N HIS A 200 -8.17 -14.97 5.13
CA HIS A 200 -7.67 -14.39 6.37
C HIS A 200 -6.74 -13.18 6.17
N SER A 201 -6.57 -12.73 4.91
CA SER A 201 -5.83 -11.49 4.62
C SER A 201 -6.53 -10.27 5.19
N SER A 202 -5.75 -9.25 5.59
CA SER A 202 -6.33 -7.97 6.04
C SER A 202 -7.23 -7.38 4.95
N PRO A 203 -8.39 -6.80 5.30
CA PRO A 203 -9.25 -6.12 4.35
C PRO A 203 -8.59 -5.02 3.53
N ASP A 204 -7.52 -4.42 4.10
CA ASP A 204 -6.78 -3.34 3.45
C ASP A 204 -5.69 -3.85 2.49
N ALA A 205 -5.44 -5.17 2.49
CA ALA A 205 -4.47 -5.81 1.61
C ALA A 205 -4.99 -6.01 0.18
N SER A 206 -6.31 -5.87 -0.02
CA SER A 206 -6.96 -6.10 -1.32
C SER A 206 -8.15 -5.16 -1.53
N GLN A 207 -8.46 -4.90 -2.78
CA GLN A 207 -9.58 -4.05 -3.19
C GLN A 207 -10.20 -4.53 -4.51
N LEU A 208 -11.47 -4.16 -4.69
CA LEU A 208 -12.17 -4.29 -5.97
C LEU A 208 -12.26 -2.90 -6.59
N ASP A 209 -11.72 -2.74 -7.80
CA ASP A 209 -11.82 -1.54 -8.60
C ASP A 209 -12.48 -1.84 -9.96
N ALA A 210 -12.50 -0.84 -10.85
CA ALA A 210 -13.07 -0.99 -12.20
C ALA A 210 -12.30 -2.00 -13.08
N ARG A 211 -11.07 -2.36 -12.72
CA ARG A 211 -10.23 -3.35 -13.43
C ARG A 211 -10.38 -4.75 -12.86
N GLY A 212 -11.08 -4.91 -11.72
CA GLY A 212 -11.30 -6.17 -11.04
C GLY A 212 -10.68 -6.26 -9.65
N PHE A 213 -10.28 -7.46 -9.27
CA PHE A 213 -9.66 -7.73 -7.97
C PHE A 213 -8.17 -7.39 -8.01
N VAL A 214 -7.75 -6.48 -7.15
CA VAL A 214 -6.36 -6.03 -6.99
C VAL A 214 -5.92 -6.26 -5.54
N PHE A 215 -4.69 -6.72 -5.34
CA PHE A 215 -4.12 -6.97 -4.02
C PHE A 215 -2.67 -6.51 -3.95
N ASN A 216 -2.20 -6.25 -2.73
CA ASN A 216 -0.80 -5.95 -2.46
C ASN A 216 -0.08 -7.25 -2.04
N PRO A 217 0.90 -7.75 -2.81
CA PRO A 217 1.63 -8.99 -2.52
C PRO A 217 2.32 -9.01 -1.15
N ASP A 218 2.75 -7.85 -0.65
CA ASP A 218 3.43 -7.72 0.65
C ASP A 218 2.48 -7.85 1.83
N LYS A 219 1.20 -7.46 1.65
CA LYS A 219 0.21 -7.36 2.73
C LYS A 219 -0.75 -8.52 2.82
N VAL A 220 -0.92 -9.27 1.72
CA VAL A 220 -1.79 -10.46 1.74
C VAL A 220 -1.14 -11.59 2.51
N ARG A 221 -1.95 -12.41 3.15
CA ARG A 221 -1.52 -13.70 3.68
C ARG A 221 -1.60 -14.74 2.58
N TRP A 222 -0.53 -15.49 2.42
CA TRP A 222 -0.48 -16.57 1.43
C TRP A 222 -0.92 -17.89 2.06
N GLN A 223 -1.72 -18.67 1.34
CA GLN A 223 -2.08 -20.02 1.67
C GLN A 223 -1.27 -20.96 0.79
N LEU A 224 -0.50 -21.87 1.38
CA LEU A 224 0.15 -22.93 0.62
C LEU A 224 -0.91 -23.92 0.14
N ARG A 225 -0.84 -24.35 -1.13
CA ARG A 225 -1.87 -25.16 -1.81
C ARG A 225 -1.42 -26.56 -2.18
N ALA A 226 -0.13 -26.86 -2.09
CA ALA A 226 0.35 -28.21 -2.34
C ALA A 226 -0.32 -29.17 -1.33
N GLU A 227 -0.71 -30.37 -1.76
CA GLU A 227 -1.36 -31.39 -0.91
C GLU A 227 -0.59 -31.68 0.38
N SER A 228 0.69 -31.35 0.40
CA SER A 228 1.59 -31.45 1.54
C SER A 228 2.60 -30.30 1.52
N GLY A 229 2.15 -29.06 1.65
CA GLY A 229 3.02 -27.87 1.53
C GLY A 229 4.26 -27.93 2.43
N LEU A 230 4.13 -28.39 3.68
CA LEU A 230 5.26 -28.59 4.59
C LEU A 230 6.13 -29.79 4.15
N THR A 231 5.55 -30.84 3.59
CA THR A 231 6.29 -31.98 3.04
C THR A 231 7.11 -31.57 1.82
N LEU A 232 6.54 -30.74 0.95
CA LEU A 232 7.24 -30.18 -0.21
C LEU A 232 8.41 -29.29 0.21
N THR A 233 8.23 -28.44 1.22
CA THR A 233 9.29 -27.64 1.82
C THR A 233 10.44 -28.52 2.32
N SER A 234 10.11 -29.56 3.09
CA SER A 234 11.09 -30.50 3.63
C SER A 234 11.81 -31.29 2.53
N ALA A 235 11.11 -31.65 1.46
CA ALA A 235 11.68 -32.35 0.31
C ALA A 235 12.68 -31.44 -0.46
N ILE A 236 12.34 -30.18 -0.70
CA ILE A 236 13.25 -29.19 -1.32
C ILE A 236 14.50 -28.99 -0.44
N GLU A 237 14.33 -28.83 0.87
CA GLU A 237 15.46 -28.69 1.81
C GLU A 237 16.32 -29.95 1.85
N SER A 238 15.72 -31.13 1.80
CA SER A 238 16.44 -32.39 1.76
C SER A 238 17.24 -32.53 0.47
N ALA A 239 16.65 -32.23 -0.69
CA ALA A 239 17.37 -32.22 -1.97
C ALA A 239 18.57 -31.27 -1.92
N GLY A 240 18.38 -30.06 -1.42
CA GLY A 240 19.49 -29.11 -1.19
C GLY A 240 20.54 -29.65 -0.23
N ARG A 241 20.14 -30.21 0.91
CA ARG A 241 21.05 -30.72 1.92
C ARG A 241 21.87 -31.92 1.47
N THR A 242 21.26 -32.87 0.77
CA THR A 242 21.93 -34.09 0.30
C THR A 242 22.70 -33.89 -0.99
N GLY A 243 22.40 -32.85 -1.77
CA GLY A 243 22.91 -32.65 -3.12
C GLY A 243 22.25 -33.59 -4.16
N SER A 244 21.23 -34.35 -3.77
CA SER A 244 20.46 -35.23 -4.67
C SER A 244 19.37 -34.41 -5.37
N TRP A 245 19.78 -33.60 -6.32
CA TRP A 245 18.87 -32.71 -7.06
C TRP A 245 18.27 -33.39 -8.28
N PRO A 246 17.08 -32.94 -8.72
CA PRO A 246 16.62 -33.23 -10.08
C PRO A 246 17.68 -32.79 -11.11
N ALA A 247 17.97 -33.59 -12.12
CA ALA A 247 19.00 -33.28 -13.12
C ALA A 247 18.85 -31.88 -13.74
N ARG A 248 17.59 -31.48 -13.98
CA ARG A 248 17.25 -30.15 -14.51
C ARG A 248 17.75 -28.99 -13.64
N TRP A 249 17.88 -29.15 -12.32
CA TRP A 249 18.38 -28.07 -11.46
C TRP A 249 19.83 -27.72 -11.75
N GLY A 250 20.65 -28.72 -12.08
CA GLY A 250 22.03 -28.48 -12.52
C GLY A 250 22.09 -27.66 -13.81
N GLU A 251 21.24 -27.97 -14.76
CA GLU A 251 21.13 -27.25 -16.03
C GLU A 251 20.61 -25.82 -15.88
N GLU A 252 19.64 -25.62 -14.98
CA GLU A 252 19.01 -24.33 -14.69
C GLU A 252 19.84 -23.43 -13.76
N ALA A 253 20.79 -23.97 -13.01
CA ALA A 253 21.51 -23.29 -11.93
C ALA A 253 22.18 -21.98 -12.37
N ALA A 254 22.87 -22.00 -13.52
CA ALA A 254 23.52 -20.80 -14.03
C ALA A 254 22.54 -19.70 -14.42
N GLY A 255 21.39 -20.07 -15.01
CA GLY A 255 20.31 -19.13 -15.38
C GLY A 255 19.65 -18.50 -14.15
N VAL A 256 19.35 -19.31 -13.12
CA VAL A 256 18.76 -18.80 -11.87
C VAL A 256 19.76 -17.92 -11.13
N TRP A 257 21.04 -18.29 -11.09
CA TRP A 257 22.10 -17.45 -10.51
C TRP A 257 22.18 -16.10 -11.23
N MET A 258 22.18 -16.09 -12.59
CA MET A 258 22.19 -14.85 -13.38
C MET A 258 20.98 -13.97 -13.05
N LEU A 259 19.79 -14.54 -12.91
CA LEU A 259 18.59 -13.79 -12.56
C LEU A 259 18.72 -13.09 -11.20
N VAL A 260 19.21 -13.80 -10.17
CA VAL A 260 19.43 -13.24 -8.85
C VAL A 260 20.54 -12.18 -8.87
N ALA A 261 21.65 -12.44 -9.58
CA ALA A 261 22.74 -11.49 -9.74
C ALA A 261 22.32 -10.19 -10.43
N MET A 262 21.51 -10.29 -11.47
CA MET A 262 20.90 -9.13 -12.14
C MET A 262 20.05 -8.30 -11.18
N ALA A 263 19.21 -8.95 -10.36
CA ALA A 263 18.35 -8.26 -9.40
C ALA A 263 19.16 -7.60 -8.27
N GLU A 264 20.23 -8.25 -7.76
CA GLU A 264 21.13 -7.65 -6.75
C GLU A 264 21.89 -6.44 -7.33
N CYS A 265 22.41 -6.54 -8.56
CA CYS A 265 23.07 -5.42 -9.24
C CYS A 265 22.08 -4.26 -9.50
N ARG A 266 20.84 -4.58 -9.91
CA ARG A 266 19.80 -3.56 -10.11
C ARG A 266 19.45 -2.85 -8.80
N GLN A 267 19.28 -3.58 -7.72
CA GLN A 267 19.01 -3.02 -6.40
C GLN A 267 20.11 -2.03 -5.98
N TYR A 268 21.38 -2.41 -6.18
CA TYR A 268 22.51 -1.54 -5.85
C TYR A 268 22.63 -0.33 -6.78
N PHE A 269 22.34 -0.50 -8.08
CA PHE A 269 22.29 0.62 -9.02
C PHE A 269 21.24 1.65 -8.60
N ASP A 270 20.02 1.20 -8.28
CA ASP A 270 18.93 2.07 -7.83
C ASP A 270 19.25 2.75 -6.50
N HIS A 271 19.94 2.05 -5.59
CA HIS A 271 20.42 2.62 -4.33
C HIS A 271 21.43 3.76 -4.59
N CYS A 272 22.45 3.52 -5.40
CA CYS A 272 23.47 4.52 -5.74
C CYS A 272 22.88 5.73 -6.47
N ALA A 273 21.92 5.52 -7.37
CA ALA A 273 21.22 6.57 -8.08
C ALA A 273 20.37 7.43 -7.10
N ARG A 274 19.57 6.80 -6.25
CA ARG A 274 18.73 7.48 -5.25
C ARG A 274 19.54 8.31 -4.26
N GLN A 275 20.69 7.82 -3.77
CA GLN A 275 21.56 8.56 -2.88
C GLN A 275 22.06 9.88 -3.49
N ARG A 276 22.09 9.98 -4.83
CA ARG A 276 22.53 11.19 -5.58
C ARG A 276 21.36 11.98 -6.16
N GLY A 277 20.12 11.56 -5.87
CA GLY A 277 18.92 12.20 -6.39
C GLY A 277 18.75 12.01 -7.89
N PHE A 278 19.28 10.91 -8.43
CA PHE A 278 19.07 10.51 -9.83
C PHE A 278 17.85 9.62 -9.94
N HIS A 279 17.10 9.82 -11.02
CA HIS A 279 16.00 8.95 -11.42
C HIS A 279 16.29 8.49 -12.86
N CYS A 280 16.52 7.18 -13.03
CA CYS A 280 16.81 6.58 -14.32
C CYS A 280 15.55 5.95 -14.89
N GLU A 281 15.06 6.45 -16.02
CA GLU A 281 13.81 5.99 -16.64
C GLU A 281 14.00 4.79 -17.59
N SER A 282 15.23 4.55 -18.03
CA SER A 282 15.51 3.52 -19.06
C SER A 282 15.87 2.17 -18.43
N ASP A 283 14.86 1.40 -18.04
CA ASP A 283 15.05 0.04 -17.53
C ASP A 283 15.78 -0.86 -18.50
N HIS A 284 15.50 -0.72 -19.81
CA HIS A 284 16.17 -1.50 -20.84
C HIS A 284 17.67 -1.21 -20.90
N ALA A 285 18.08 0.05 -20.91
CA ALA A 285 19.49 0.41 -20.96
C ALA A 285 20.26 -0.06 -19.71
N ILE A 286 19.63 0.02 -18.53
CA ILE A 286 20.20 -0.51 -17.29
C ILE A 286 20.36 -2.02 -17.38
N SER A 287 19.35 -2.74 -17.85
CA SER A 287 19.40 -4.20 -17.99
C SER A 287 20.48 -4.64 -18.96
N VAL A 288 20.62 -3.99 -20.11
CA VAL A 288 21.68 -4.27 -21.10
C VAL A 288 23.06 -4.04 -20.46
N MET A 289 23.26 -2.91 -19.78
CA MET A 289 24.52 -2.59 -19.12
C MET A 289 24.86 -3.62 -18.03
N LEU A 290 23.91 -3.99 -17.16
CA LEU A 290 24.13 -4.98 -16.11
C LEU A 290 24.41 -6.37 -16.68
N THR A 291 23.69 -6.80 -17.71
CA THR A 291 23.96 -8.05 -18.42
C THR A 291 25.40 -8.09 -18.95
N ASN A 292 25.85 -6.99 -19.54
CA ASN A 292 27.20 -6.88 -20.07
C ASN A 292 28.28 -6.93 -18.97
N LEU A 293 28.03 -6.30 -17.81
CA LEU A 293 28.93 -6.39 -16.67
C LEU A 293 29.03 -7.83 -16.12
N LEU A 294 27.90 -8.52 -15.98
CA LEU A 294 27.81 -9.86 -15.40
C LEU A 294 28.33 -10.98 -16.34
N GLN A 295 28.71 -10.68 -17.57
CA GLN A 295 29.34 -11.69 -18.45
C GLN A 295 30.65 -12.24 -17.88
N ASP A 296 31.42 -11.40 -17.20
CA ASP A 296 32.75 -11.72 -16.71
C ASP A 296 33.03 -11.21 -15.28
N MET A 297 32.17 -10.36 -14.74
CA MET A 297 32.30 -9.82 -13.39
C MET A 297 31.34 -10.47 -12.42
N SER A 298 31.77 -10.64 -11.16
CA SER A 298 30.89 -11.00 -10.06
C SER A 298 29.98 -9.83 -9.67
N VAL A 299 28.90 -10.10 -8.91
CA VAL A 299 28.03 -9.06 -8.35
C VAL A 299 28.85 -8.05 -7.53
N ALA A 300 29.80 -8.52 -6.74
CA ALA A 300 30.68 -7.69 -5.93
C ALA A 300 31.57 -6.76 -6.76
N GLN A 301 32.03 -7.20 -7.94
CA GLN A 301 32.76 -6.37 -8.88
C GLN A 301 31.83 -5.41 -9.64
N CYS A 302 30.62 -5.85 -10.01
CA CYS A 302 29.60 -4.97 -10.59
C CYS A 302 29.24 -3.83 -9.62
N TYR A 303 29.14 -4.09 -8.32
CA TYR A 303 28.92 -3.03 -7.31
C TYR A 303 29.99 -1.95 -7.41
N ARG A 304 31.25 -2.34 -7.60
CA ARG A 304 32.35 -1.37 -7.78
C ARG A 304 32.16 -0.52 -9.06
N ALA A 305 31.86 -1.16 -10.19
CA ALA A 305 31.59 -0.46 -11.45
C ALA A 305 30.42 0.53 -11.31
N ILE A 306 29.35 0.10 -10.67
CA ILE A 306 28.15 0.92 -10.42
C ILE A 306 28.49 2.12 -9.54
N TRP A 307 29.26 1.93 -8.47
CA TRP A 307 29.67 3.01 -7.58
C TRP A 307 30.50 4.07 -8.31
N PHE A 308 31.49 3.65 -9.13
CA PHE A 308 32.28 4.55 -9.97
C PHE A 308 31.44 5.29 -10.99
N GLY A 309 30.50 4.58 -11.66
CA GLY A 309 29.59 5.20 -12.61
C GLY A 309 28.70 6.26 -11.96
N ALA A 310 28.18 5.97 -10.74
CA ALA A 310 27.37 6.91 -10.00
C ALA A 310 28.17 8.15 -9.55
N ARG A 311 29.46 7.96 -9.13
CA ARG A 311 30.35 9.06 -8.80
C ARG A 311 30.66 9.92 -10.02
N ALA A 312 31.01 9.30 -11.14
CA ALA A 312 31.27 9.99 -12.40
C ALA A 312 30.08 10.81 -12.89
N ALA A 313 28.86 10.29 -12.71
CA ALA A 313 27.63 11.01 -13.04
C ALA A 313 27.39 12.22 -12.13
N ALA A 314 27.71 12.12 -10.84
CA ALA A 314 27.64 13.26 -9.92
C ALA A 314 28.67 14.35 -10.28
N ASP A 315 29.90 13.96 -10.60
CA ASP A 315 30.95 14.89 -11.06
C ASP A 315 30.56 15.53 -12.41
N PHE A 316 29.93 14.78 -13.31
CA PHE A 316 29.43 15.30 -14.58
C PHE A 316 28.31 16.32 -14.38
N LEU A 317 27.34 16.04 -13.49
CA LEU A 317 26.26 16.98 -13.15
C LEU A 317 26.81 18.35 -12.73
N VAL A 318 27.82 18.35 -11.84
CA VAL A 318 28.40 19.59 -11.29
C VAL A 318 29.21 20.34 -12.36
N ARG A 319 30.09 19.62 -13.10
CA ARG A 319 30.98 20.24 -14.09
C ARG A 319 30.25 20.78 -15.33
N SER A 320 29.27 20.01 -15.81
CA SER A 320 28.56 20.34 -17.05
C SER A 320 27.29 21.15 -16.79
N ARG A 321 26.91 21.38 -15.52
CA ARG A 321 25.64 22.04 -15.14
C ARG A 321 24.42 21.47 -15.88
N CYS A 322 24.45 20.18 -16.19
CA CYS A 322 23.38 19.52 -16.92
C CYS A 322 22.18 19.23 -16.02
N SER A 323 21.07 18.76 -16.59
CA SER A 323 19.90 18.32 -15.83
C SER A 323 20.17 16.98 -15.12
N ARG A 324 19.45 16.73 -14.03
CA ARG A 324 19.52 15.44 -13.30
C ARG A 324 19.18 14.22 -14.15
N PRO A 325 18.15 14.24 -15.03
CA PRO A 325 17.89 13.14 -15.95
C PRO A 325 19.05 12.86 -16.91
N HIS A 326 19.74 13.91 -17.37
CA HIS A 326 20.93 13.73 -18.24
C HIS A 326 22.08 13.07 -17.44
N ALA A 327 22.33 13.50 -16.22
CA ALA A 327 23.34 12.87 -15.34
C ALA A 327 22.96 11.39 -15.01
N ALA A 328 21.68 11.10 -14.82
CA ALA A 328 21.21 9.74 -14.60
C ALA A 328 21.49 8.83 -15.82
N ASN A 329 21.21 9.29 -17.01
CA ASN A 329 21.56 8.55 -18.25
C ASN A 329 23.09 8.43 -18.42
N TYR A 330 23.85 9.46 -18.06
CA TYR A 330 25.32 9.40 -18.09
C TYR A 330 25.87 8.32 -17.15
N MET A 331 25.21 8.05 -16.01
CA MET A 331 25.60 7.01 -15.05
C MET A 331 25.69 5.64 -15.71
N ILE A 332 24.71 5.28 -16.55
CA ILE A 332 24.66 3.99 -17.25
C ILE A 332 25.90 3.84 -18.16
N GLY A 333 26.13 4.84 -19.00
CA GLY A 333 27.30 4.84 -19.89
C GLY A 333 28.64 4.90 -19.14
N ALA A 334 28.69 5.54 -17.98
CA ALA A 334 29.88 5.61 -17.16
C ALA A 334 30.23 4.26 -16.53
N CYS A 335 29.23 3.49 -16.06
CA CYS A 335 29.43 2.10 -15.60
C CYS A 335 30.03 1.24 -16.73
N GLN A 336 29.45 1.32 -17.94
CA GLN A 336 29.93 0.56 -19.10
C GLN A 336 31.37 0.93 -19.44
N ARG A 337 31.66 2.22 -19.61
CA ARG A 337 33.04 2.67 -19.97
C ARG A 337 34.06 2.24 -18.90
N TRP A 338 33.70 2.29 -17.61
CA TRP A 338 34.59 1.84 -16.55
C TRP A 338 34.90 0.35 -16.69
N ALA A 339 33.91 -0.48 -16.98
CA ALA A 339 34.10 -1.91 -17.19
C ALA A 339 34.93 -2.20 -18.44
N ASP A 340 34.70 -1.46 -19.54
CA ASP A 340 35.44 -1.62 -20.77
C ASP A 340 36.93 -1.27 -20.61
N HIS A 341 37.24 -0.20 -19.84
CA HIS A 341 38.63 0.11 -19.45
C HIS A 341 39.23 -0.97 -18.54
N ALA A 342 38.49 -1.47 -17.58
CA ALA A 342 38.95 -2.54 -16.71
C ALA A 342 39.31 -3.82 -17.49
N ARG A 343 38.54 -4.14 -18.56
CA ARG A 343 38.81 -5.26 -19.47
C ARG A 343 40.03 -4.99 -20.33
N ALA A 344 40.07 -3.81 -20.98
CA ALA A 344 41.15 -3.43 -21.91
C ALA A 344 42.50 -3.43 -21.20
N ASP A 345 42.58 -2.92 -19.99
CA ASP A 345 43.80 -2.78 -19.22
C ASP A 345 44.03 -3.99 -18.26
N CYS A 346 43.22 -5.04 -18.36
CA CYS A 346 43.30 -6.26 -17.54
C CYS A 346 43.37 -5.97 -16.03
N TRP A 347 42.54 -5.06 -15.53
CA TRP A 347 42.56 -4.68 -14.13
C TRP A 347 42.17 -5.85 -13.22
N ASN A 348 42.90 -6.00 -12.12
CA ASN A 348 42.43 -6.83 -11.03
C ASN A 348 41.36 -6.08 -10.24
N VAL A 349 40.11 -6.23 -10.65
CA VAL A 349 38.97 -5.53 -10.04
C VAL A 349 38.72 -6.08 -8.65
N VAL A 350 39.09 -5.31 -7.61
CA VAL A 350 38.84 -5.67 -6.22
C VAL A 350 37.34 -5.64 -5.93
N PRO A 351 36.74 -6.73 -5.45
CA PRO A 351 35.30 -6.80 -5.18
C PRO A 351 34.89 -5.91 -4.00
N PHE A 352 33.67 -5.36 -4.06
CA PHE A 352 33.05 -4.68 -2.93
C PHE A 352 32.41 -5.71 -1.98
N LYS A 353 32.29 -5.33 -0.71
CA LYS A 353 31.42 -6.06 0.23
C LYS A 353 29.96 -5.72 -0.04
N ARG A 354 29.05 -6.55 0.43
CA ARG A 354 27.62 -6.23 0.45
C ARG A 354 27.39 -4.90 1.16
N ASN A 355 26.48 -4.11 0.61
CA ASN A 355 26.10 -2.83 1.23
C ASN A 355 25.24 -3.12 2.46
N PHE A 356 25.54 -2.44 3.57
CA PHE A 356 24.81 -2.60 4.83
C PHE A 356 23.33 -2.26 4.71
N ASP A 357 22.98 -1.23 3.91
CA ASP A 357 21.59 -0.78 3.69
C ASP A 357 20.79 -1.71 2.75
N LEU A 358 21.45 -2.71 2.16
CA LEU A 358 20.85 -3.66 1.23
C LEU A 358 21.08 -5.09 1.74
N PRO A 359 20.26 -5.55 2.68
CA PRO A 359 20.39 -6.88 3.24
C PRO A 359 20.21 -7.95 2.17
N ARG A 360 20.90 -9.08 2.33
CA ARG A 360 20.79 -10.23 1.46
C ARG A 360 19.36 -10.76 1.46
N SER A 361 18.79 -10.98 0.30
CA SER A 361 17.41 -11.49 0.18
C SER A 361 17.32 -12.98 0.49
N MET A 362 16.12 -13.45 0.86
CA MET A 362 15.88 -14.85 1.15
C MET A 362 16.06 -15.75 -0.09
N ILE A 363 15.66 -15.26 -1.29
CA ILE A 363 15.93 -15.97 -2.55
C ILE A 363 17.44 -16.21 -2.73
N SER A 364 18.26 -15.19 -2.51
CA SER A 364 19.72 -15.30 -2.60
C SER A 364 20.28 -16.29 -1.57
N TYR A 365 19.77 -16.22 -0.33
CA TYR A 365 20.17 -17.17 0.72
C TYR A 365 19.79 -18.61 0.35
N VAL A 366 18.54 -18.86 -0.05
CA VAL A 366 18.08 -20.22 -0.41
C VAL A 366 18.85 -20.76 -1.61
N LEU A 367 19.03 -19.95 -2.64
CA LEU A 367 19.78 -20.40 -3.82
C LEU A 367 21.23 -20.79 -3.46
N PHE A 368 21.97 -19.90 -2.80
CA PHE A 368 23.42 -20.07 -2.66
C PHE A 368 23.84 -20.88 -1.45
N ASP A 369 23.11 -20.83 -0.32
CA ASP A 369 23.51 -21.54 0.90
C ASP A 369 22.77 -22.87 1.05
N VAL A 370 21.50 -22.93 0.63
CA VAL A 370 20.70 -24.15 0.83
C VAL A 370 20.83 -25.10 -0.34
N ILE A 371 20.64 -24.61 -1.57
CA ILE A 371 20.61 -25.46 -2.77
C ILE A 371 22.01 -25.66 -3.34
N LEU A 372 22.67 -24.60 -3.80
CA LEU A 372 23.96 -24.69 -4.49
C LEU A 372 25.14 -24.90 -3.55
N LYS A 373 25.00 -24.56 -2.26
CA LYS A 373 26.04 -24.67 -1.21
C LYS A 373 27.36 -23.94 -1.54
N ILE A 374 27.26 -22.86 -2.28
CA ILE A 374 28.43 -22.03 -2.61
C ILE A 374 28.51 -20.75 -1.76
N GLY A 375 27.50 -20.49 -0.93
CA GLY A 375 27.48 -19.40 0.03
C GLY A 375 27.79 -18.03 -0.59
N GLU A 376 28.75 -17.31 -0.02
CA GLU A 376 29.15 -15.97 -0.51
C GLU A 376 29.83 -16.00 -1.89
N CYS A 377 30.25 -17.17 -2.39
CA CYS A 377 30.75 -17.27 -3.77
C CYS A 377 29.66 -16.87 -4.79
N GLY A 378 28.37 -17.03 -4.45
CA GLY A 378 27.27 -16.51 -5.28
C GLY A 378 27.30 -15.01 -5.51
N PHE A 379 27.95 -14.25 -4.61
CA PHE A 379 28.13 -12.81 -4.71
C PHE A 379 29.55 -12.41 -5.22
N THR A 380 30.60 -13.14 -4.79
CA THR A 380 31.99 -12.76 -5.01
C THR A 380 32.61 -13.37 -6.28
N GLU A 381 32.00 -14.41 -6.85
CA GLU A 381 32.49 -15.07 -8.05
C GLU A 381 31.59 -14.79 -9.26
N PRO A 382 32.15 -14.76 -10.46
CA PRO A 382 31.37 -14.65 -11.70
C PRO A 382 30.35 -15.79 -11.84
N VAL A 383 29.21 -15.48 -12.46
CA VAL A 383 28.09 -16.42 -12.62
C VAL A 383 28.55 -17.71 -13.31
N GLY A 384 28.20 -18.84 -12.75
CA GLY A 384 28.49 -20.16 -13.30
C GLY A 384 29.93 -20.64 -13.11
N LYS A 385 30.85 -19.83 -12.56
CA LYS A 385 32.25 -20.23 -12.39
C LYS A 385 32.39 -21.47 -11.50
N MET A 386 31.66 -21.49 -10.37
CA MET A 386 31.70 -22.61 -9.43
C MET A 386 30.95 -23.86 -9.94
N LEU A 387 29.96 -23.68 -10.82
CA LEU A 387 29.18 -24.80 -11.38
C LEU A 387 29.99 -25.63 -12.38
N ARG A 388 30.98 -25.02 -13.07
CA ARG A 388 31.87 -25.71 -14.03
C ARG A 388 32.94 -26.55 -13.33
N ALA A 389 33.23 -26.29 -12.06
CA ALA A 389 34.24 -27.04 -11.30
C ALA A 389 33.68 -28.35 -10.69
N SER A 390 32.36 -28.55 -10.74
CA SER A 390 31.67 -29.72 -10.16
C SER A 390 31.14 -30.69 -11.24
N ALA A 391 31.33 -30.40 -12.51
CA ALA A 391 31.01 -31.25 -13.67
C ALA A 391 32.27 -31.93 -14.19
#